data_e10b0df2530edb81cf90179895238db6
#
_entry.id   e10b0df2530edb81cf90179895238db6
#
_cell.length_a   1.000
_cell.length_b   1.000
_cell.length_c   1.000
_cell.angle_alpha   90.00
_cell.angle_beta   90.00
_cell.angle_gamma   90.00
#
_symmetry.space_group_name_H-M   'P 1'
#
loop_
_entity.id
_entity.type
_entity.pdbx_description
1 polymer ?
#
loop_
_entity_poly.entity_id
_entity_poly.type
_entity_poly.pdbx_seq_one_letter_code
_entity_poly.pdbx_strand_id
1 'polypeptide(L)' 'RNAALFSAFLASCRPDTLLCVATELTTQRESIATMPVSAWRANPPPSIEKKPTVFLLLAG' A
#
# COMPACT_ATOMS: atom_id res chain seq x y z
N ARG A 1 5.82 5.17 10.53
CA ARG A 1 6.02 3.72 10.43
C ARG A 1 5.35 3.12 9.22
N ASN A 2 4.10 3.50 8.98
CA ASN A 2 3.40 3.00 7.79
C ASN A 2 4.09 3.44 6.51
N ALA A 3 4.56 4.68 6.46
CA ALA A 3 5.25 5.17 5.28
C ALA A 3 6.58 4.44 5.07
N ALA A 4 7.31 4.15 6.14
CA ALA A 4 8.57 3.41 6.06
C ALA A 4 8.32 1.98 5.59
N LEU A 5 7.28 1.34 6.10
CA LEU A 5 6.92 -0.01 5.72
C LEU A 5 6.48 -0.07 4.26
N PHE A 6 5.68 0.90 3.84
CA PHE A 6 5.24 1.02 2.45
C PHE A 6 6.44 1.16 1.51
N SER A 7 7.39 2.04 1.85
CA SER A 7 8.59 2.23 1.06
C SER A 7 9.43 0.95 0.99
N ALA A 8 9.50 0.19 2.09
CA ALA A 8 10.22 -1.06 2.12
C ALA A 8 9.59 -2.08 1.16
N PHE A 9 8.26 -2.15 1.11
CA PHE A 9 7.57 -3.02 0.16
C PHE A 9 7.88 -2.63 -1.28
N LEU A 10 7.86 -1.34 -1.58
CA LEU A 10 8.16 -0.87 -2.94
C LEU A 10 9.59 -1.17 -3.34
N ALA A 11 10.52 -1.17 -2.39
CA ALA A 11 11.92 -1.46 -2.67
C ALA A 11 12.20 -2.96 -2.81
N SER A 12 11.45 -3.79 -2.09
CA SER A 12 11.73 -5.23 -1.99
C SER A 12 10.92 -6.09 -2.93
N CYS A 13 9.71 -5.64 -3.29
CA CYS A 13 8.80 -6.46 -4.08
C CYS A 13 9.04 -6.28 -5.57
N ARG A 14 8.67 -7.30 -6.33
CA ARG A 14 8.76 -7.26 -7.79
C ARG A 14 7.74 -6.27 -8.33
N PRO A 15 8.01 -5.66 -9.49
CA PRO A 15 7.08 -4.67 -10.05
C PRO A 15 5.70 -5.24 -10.40
N ASP A 16 5.62 -6.53 -10.67
CA ASP A 16 4.35 -7.19 -11.01
C ASP A 16 3.60 -7.73 -9.79
N THR A 17 4.18 -7.64 -8.59
CA THR A 17 3.51 -8.03 -7.36
C THR A 17 2.37 -7.06 -7.08
N LEU A 18 1.19 -7.59 -6.79
CA LEU A 18 0.06 -6.74 -6.40
C LEU A 18 0.18 -6.36 -4.94
N LEU A 19 0.07 -5.08 -4.67
CA LEU A 19 0.07 -4.56 -3.31
C LEU A 19 -1.28 -3.91 -3.03
N CYS A 20 -1.97 -4.44 -2.03
CA CYS A 20 -3.23 -3.88 -1.56
C CYS A 20 -2.97 -3.06 -0.30
N VAL A 21 -3.38 -1.81 -0.31
CA VAL A 21 -3.28 -0.92 0.85
C VAL A 21 -4.68 -0.58 1.30
N ALA A 22 -5.03 -1.01 2.51
CA ALA A 22 -6.34 -0.74 3.11
C ALA A 22 -6.15 0.11 4.35
N THR A 23 -6.82 1.25 4.40
CA THR A 23 -6.71 2.18 5.52
C THR A 23 -8.07 2.41 6.14
N GLU A 24 -8.08 2.62 7.46
CA GLU A 24 -9.26 2.97 8.23
C GLU A 24 -10.44 2.03 7.97
N LEU A 25 -10.15 0.72 7.96
CA LEU A 25 -11.18 -0.29 7.74
C LEU A 25 -12.31 -0.15 8.77
N THR A 26 -13.52 -0.44 8.32
CA THR A 26 -14.75 -0.38 9.13
C THR A 26 -15.16 1.03 9.55
N THR A 27 -14.54 2.05 9.00
CA THR A 27 -14.94 3.45 9.24
C THR A 27 -15.52 4.03 7.96
N GLN A 28 -16.13 5.22 8.07
CA GLN A 28 -16.65 5.92 6.89
C GLN A 28 -15.54 6.42 5.97
N ARG A 29 -14.30 6.42 6.46
CA ARG A 29 -13.13 6.85 5.70
C ARG A 29 -12.35 5.68 5.13
N GLU A 30 -12.93 4.50 5.18
CA GLU A 30 -12.26 3.31 4.65
C GLU A 30 -11.79 3.53 3.22
N SER A 31 -10.56 3.15 2.96
CA SER A 31 -9.96 3.25 1.64
C SER A 31 -9.21 1.97 1.34
N ILE A 32 -9.54 1.33 0.23
CA ILE A 32 -8.89 0.11 -0.21
C ILE A 32 -8.47 0.29 -1.66
N ALA A 33 -7.19 0.09 -1.93
CA ALA A 33 -6.66 0.20 -3.28
C ALA A 33 -5.68 -0.93 -3.54
N THR A 34 -5.82 -1.59 -4.69
CA THR A 34 -4.94 -2.68 -5.10
C THR A 34 -4.35 -2.35 -6.45
N MET A 35 -3.03 -2.32 -6.51
CA MET A 35 -2.31 -2.04 -7.75
C MET A 35 -0.99 -2.81 -7.74
N PRO A 36 -0.40 -3.07 -8.94
CA PRO A 36 0.96 -3.58 -8.97
C PRO A 36 1.94 -2.60 -8.35
N VAL A 37 3.02 -3.14 -7.79
CA VAL A 37 4.06 -2.30 -7.17
C VAL A 37 4.58 -1.25 -8.15
N SER A 38 4.68 -1.58 -9.44
CA SER A 38 5.12 -0.62 -10.45
C SER A 38 4.20 0.60 -10.52
N ALA A 39 2.89 0.39 -10.39
CA ALA A 39 1.93 1.49 -10.38
C ALA A 39 2.07 2.33 -9.10
N TRP A 40 2.29 1.68 -7.97
CA TRP A 40 2.52 2.40 -6.72
C TRP A 40 3.78 3.28 -6.79
N ARG A 41 4.83 2.76 -7.44
CA ARG A 41 6.07 3.54 -7.61
C ARG A 41 5.88 4.75 -8.50
N ALA A 42 4.98 4.65 -9.47
CA ALA A 42 4.74 5.73 -10.44
C ALA A 42 3.85 6.84 -9.88
N ASN A 43 3.18 6.60 -8.78
CA ASN A 43 2.26 7.56 -8.18
C ASN A 43 2.81 8.10 -6.85
N PRO A 44 2.34 9.28 -6.42
CA PRO A 44 2.73 9.80 -5.11
C PRO A 44 2.33 8.83 -4.01
N PRO A 45 3.12 8.71 -2.93
CA PRO A 45 2.78 7.82 -1.84
C PRO A 45 1.48 8.27 -1.16
N PRO A 46 0.64 7.31 -0.73
CA PRO A 46 -0.58 7.67 -0.01
C PRO A 46 -0.27 8.22 1.37
N SER A 47 -1.20 9.01 1.89
CA SER A 47 -1.08 9.57 3.23
C SER A 47 -1.56 8.54 4.24
N ILE A 48 -0.65 7.66 4.67
CA ILE A 48 -0.99 6.53 5.55
C ILE A 48 -0.39 6.64 6.94
N GLU A 49 0.42 7.68 7.21
CA GLU A 49 0.98 7.86 8.54
C GLU A 49 -0.13 8.13 9.54
N LYS A 50 -0.02 7.51 10.71
CA LYS A 50 -0.96 7.68 11.82
C LYS A 50 -2.37 7.14 11.52
N LYS A 51 -2.52 6.35 10.45
CA LYS A 51 -3.80 5.71 10.14
C LYS A 51 -3.67 4.21 10.31
N PRO A 52 -4.70 3.54 10.85
CA PRO A 52 -4.70 2.07 10.83
C PRO A 52 -4.61 1.58 9.39
N THR A 53 -3.58 0.83 9.08
CA THR A 53 -3.31 0.42 7.70
C THR A 53 -2.98 -1.06 7.65
N VAL A 54 -3.54 -1.75 6.67
CA VAL A 54 -3.26 -3.16 6.38
C VAL A 54 -2.67 -3.26 5.00
N PHE A 55 -1.58 -4.01 4.88
CA PHE A 55 -0.94 -4.28 3.59
C PHE A 55 -1.11 -5.76 3.25
N LEU A 56 -1.52 -6.03 2.01
CA LEU A 56 -1.60 -7.38 1.49
C LEU A 56 -0.77 -7.48 0.22
N LEU A 57 0.06 -8.51 0.14
CA LEU A 57 0.91 -8.73 -1.02
C LEU A 57 0.47 -10.01 -1.73
N LEU A 58 0.26 -9.90 -3.03
CA LEU A 58 -0.14 -11.01 -3.87
C LEU A 58 0.91 -11.18 -4.96
N ALA A 59 1.46 -12.38 -5.08
CA ALA A 59 2.44 -12.66 -6.11
C ALA A 59 1.83 -12.45 -7.48
N GLY A 60 2.56 -11.71 -8.31
CA GLY A 60 2.12 -11.44 -9.68
C GLY A 60 2.40 -12.58 -10.63
#